data_627e1391b1e125f80834d3809ced93ef
#
_entry.id   627e1391b1e125f80834d3809ced93ef
#
_cell.length_a   1.000
_cell.length_b   1.000
_cell.length_c   1.000
_cell.angle_alpha   90.00
_cell.angle_beta   90.00
_cell.angle_gamma   90.00
#
_symmetry.space_group_name_H-M   'P 1'
#
loop_
_entity.id
_entity.type
_entity.pdbx_description
1 polymer ?
#
loop_
_entity_poly.entity_id
_entity_poly.type
_entity_poly.pdbx_seq_one_letter_code
_entity_poly.pdbx_strand_id
1 'polypeptide(L)'
;STIDGKPRKGKTKDWVIRRELKTKSGSIFNRKILEEDIKRLYGTGLFDDVKVSLGSDNSNPGQVTIFLDLSEQRTGSLTGGIGYSNSSGIFASAGLQETNALGRAWSTNINLNFGEYSTTYNFSLTDPWIKGDRHKTSFRTNVFLSRDYPQEFKSENNGRIYAVNDKNT
;
A
#
# COMPACT_ATOMS: atom_id res chain seq x y z
N SER A 1 16.39 5.35 -10.34
CA SER A 1 16.39 5.04 -11.77
C SER A 1 16.85 6.25 -12.56
N THR A 2 17.87 6.09 -13.35
CA THR A 2 18.38 7.09 -14.28
C THR A 2 17.70 6.93 -15.63
N ILE A 3 17.06 7.99 -16.13
CA ILE A 3 16.75 8.14 -17.55
C ILE A 3 17.65 9.29 -18.03
N ASP A 4 18.44 9.06 -19.07
CA ASP A 4 19.42 10.01 -19.65
C ASP A 4 20.48 10.53 -18.68
N GLY A 5 20.98 9.65 -17.78
CA GLY A 5 22.07 10.02 -16.87
C GLY A 5 21.71 11.04 -15.77
N LYS A 6 20.45 11.49 -15.69
CA LYS A 6 20.00 12.42 -14.63
C LYS A 6 19.24 11.65 -13.54
N PRO A 7 19.54 11.88 -12.25
CA PRO A 7 18.79 11.26 -11.16
C PRO A 7 17.33 11.71 -11.22
N ARG A 8 16.41 10.76 -11.37
CA ARG A 8 14.97 11.02 -11.31
C ARG A 8 14.53 11.07 -9.85
N LYS A 9 13.83 12.14 -9.47
CA LYS A 9 13.20 12.23 -8.15
C LYS A 9 12.19 11.07 -8.00
N GLY A 10 12.38 10.23 -6.99
CA GLY A 10 11.48 9.13 -6.68
C GLY A 10 10.11 9.60 -6.18
N LYS A 11 9.14 8.69 -6.14
CA LYS A 11 7.80 8.91 -5.58
C LYS A 11 7.86 9.02 -4.05
N THR A 12 8.70 8.20 -3.42
CA THR A 12 8.86 8.12 -1.97
C THR A 12 9.45 9.40 -1.40
N LYS A 13 8.84 9.89 -0.33
CA LYS A 13 9.28 11.12 0.34
C LYS A 13 10.57 10.87 1.13
N ASP A 14 11.50 11.80 1.09
CA ASP A 14 12.81 11.71 1.78
C ASP A 14 12.67 11.37 3.27
N TRP A 15 11.68 11.94 3.95
CA TRP A 15 11.47 11.67 5.37
C TRP A 15 11.06 10.22 5.66
N VAL A 16 10.41 9.53 4.72
CA VAL A 16 10.07 8.10 4.82
C VAL A 16 11.34 7.27 4.80
N ILE A 17 12.29 7.61 3.93
CA ILE A 17 13.58 6.95 3.85
C ILE A 17 14.40 7.23 5.11
N ARG A 18 14.52 8.52 5.48
CA ARG A 18 15.35 8.96 6.63
C ARG A 18 14.89 8.38 7.97
N ARG A 19 13.60 8.14 8.18
CA ARG A 19 13.11 7.55 9.43
C ARG A 19 13.54 6.10 9.62
N GLU A 20 13.83 5.38 8.53
CA GLU A 20 14.31 4.00 8.57
C GLU A 20 15.83 3.90 8.84
N LEU A 21 16.57 5.01 8.69
CA LEU A 21 18.00 5.04 8.87
C LEU A 21 18.38 5.37 10.33
N LYS A 22 19.23 4.53 10.92
CA LYS A 22 19.93 4.83 12.18
C LYS A 22 21.21 5.65 11.92
N THR A 23 21.81 5.47 10.76
CA THR A 23 22.97 6.27 10.32
C THR A 23 22.51 7.71 10.08
N LYS A 24 23.07 8.65 10.82
CA LYS A 24 22.74 10.08 10.72
C LYS A 24 23.92 10.87 10.27
N SER A 25 23.67 11.99 9.59
CA SER A 25 24.71 12.96 9.26
C SER A 25 25.40 13.46 10.53
N GLY A 26 26.72 13.53 10.53
CA GLY A 26 27.55 13.94 11.68
C GLY A 26 27.79 12.85 12.73
N SER A 27 27.26 11.63 12.56
CA SER A 27 27.58 10.51 13.44
C SER A 27 28.84 9.77 12.96
N ILE A 28 29.48 9.03 13.90
CA ILE A 28 30.62 8.17 13.55
C ILE A 28 30.15 7.10 12.58
N PHE A 29 30.87 6.92 11.47
CA PHE A 29 30.59 5.88 10.50
C PHE A 29 30.70 4.47 11.11
N ASN A 30 29.66 3.67 10.95
CA ASN A 30 29.64 2.28 11.40
C ASN A 30 29.04 1.40 10.28
N ARG A 31 29.87 0.55 9.70
CA ARG A 31 29.48 -0.34 8.60
C ARG A 31 28.33 -1.27 8.99
N LYS A 32 28.34 -1.84 10.21
CA LYS A 32 27.29 -2.75 10.67
C LYS A 32 25.93 -2.06 10.76
N ILE A 33 25.90 -0.82 11.27
CA ILE A 33 24.67 -0.01 11.34
C ILE A 33 24.16 0.29 9.93
N LEU A 34 25.07 0.62 8.98
CA LEU A 34 24.69 0.87 7.59
C LEU A 34 24.10 -0.38 6.91
N GLU A 35 24.69 -1.56 7.15
CA GLU A 35 24.14 -2.84 6.65
C GLU A 35 22.75 -3.13 7.23
N GLU A 36 22.52 -2.82 8.51
CA GLU A 36 21.18 -2.91 9.11
C GLU A 36 20.20 -1.89 8.51
N ASP A 37 20.64 -0.69 8.19
CA ASP A 37 19.85 0.33 7.53
C ASP A 37 19.39 -0.12 6.15
N ILE A 38 20.29 -0.72 5.36
CA ILE A 38 19.97 -1.28 4.06
C ILE A 38 18.92 -2.39 4.20
N LYS A 39 19.09 -3.30 5.15
CA LYS A 39 18.10 -4.36 5.42
C LYS A 39 16.73 -3.79 5.80
N ARG A 40 16.69 -2.71 6.60
CA ARG A 40 15.43 -2.03 6.94
C ARG A 40 14.77 -1.41 5.72
N LEU A 41 15.52 -0.75 4.85
CA LEU A 41 15.00 -0.18 3.61
C LEU A 41 14.39 -1.26 2.71
N TYR A 42 15.07 -2.39 2.52
CA TYR A 42 14.49 -3.54 1.81
C TYR A 42 13.23 -4.07 2.51
N GLY A 43 13.25 -4.15 3.82
CA GLY A 43 12.11 -4.61 4.63
C GLY A 43 10.87 -3.74 4.52
N THR A 44 10.97 -2.50 4.02
CA THR A 44 9.79 -1.65 3.76
C THR A 44 8.97 -2.13 2.56
N GLY A 45 9.55 -2.92 1.65
CA GLY A 45 8.93 -3.33 0.39
C GLY A 45 8.73 -2.18 -0.61
N LEU A 46 9.38 -1.04 -0.41
CA LEU A 46 9.27 0.13 -1.29
C LEU A 46 10.35 0.17 -2.36
N PHE A 47 11.42 -0.61 -2.19
CA PHE A 47 12.61 -0.56 -3.04
C PHE A 47 12.97 -1.96 -3.55
N ASP A 48 13.23 -2.04 -4.85
CA ASP A 48 13.75 -3.25 -5.51
C ASP A 48 15.27 -3.38 -5.32
N ASP A 49 15.96 -2.22 -5.28
CA ASP A 49 17.41 -2.20 -5.14
C ASP A 49 17.87 -0.99 -4.29
N VAL A 50 18.87 -1.25 -3.46
CA VAL A 50 19.49 -0.26 -2.58
C VAL A 50 21.01 -0.35 -2.77
N LYS A 51 21.58 0.55 -3.55
CA LYS A 51 23.01 0.64 -3.76
C LYS A 51 23.62 1.68 -2.85
N VAL A 52 24.74 1.32 -2.25
CA VAL A 52 25.51 2.21 -1.38
C VAL A 52 26.87 2.45 -2.00
N SER A 53 27.25 3.70 -2.11
CA SER A 53 28.62 4.10 -2.44
C SER A 53 29.16 5.05 -1.38
N LEU A 54 30.44 4.93 -1.11
CA LEU A 54 31.14 5.75 -0.16
C LEU A 54 32.05 6.71 -0.93
N GLY A 55 31.89 8.01 -0.67
CA GLY A 55 32.80 9.05 -1.18
C GLY A 55 33.66 9.58 -0.05
N SER A 56 34.92 9.86 -0.34
CA SER A 56 35.80 10.65 0.53
C SER A 56 35.75 12.09 0.10
N ASP A 57 35.62 13.00 1.05
CA ASP A 57 35.80 14.43 0.79
C ASP A 57 37.28 14.77 0.89
N ASN A 58 37.88 15.16 -0.25
CA ASN A 58 39.27 15.56 -0.29
C ASN A 58 39.57 16.82 0.55
N SER A 59 38.53 17.59 0.88
CA SER A 59 38.62 18.82 1.69
C SER A 59 38.62 18.56 3.20
N ASN A 60 38.15 17.38 3.63
CA ASN A 60 38.04 16.98 5.03
C ASN A 60 38.47 15.52 5.22
N PRO A 61 39.80 15.26 5.40
CA PRO A 61 40.30 13.93 5.66
C PRO A 61 39.68 13.37 6.97
N GLY A 62 38.95 12.25 6.86
CA GLY A 62 38.21 11.62 7.96
C GLY A 62 36.69 11.73 7.88
N GLN A 63 36.16 12.48 6.92
CA GLN A 63 34.71 12.45 6.64
C GLN A 63 34.40 11.50 5.49
N VAL A 64 33.32 10.69 5.69
CA VAL A 64 32.82 9.77 4.68
C VAL A 64 31.44 10.24 4.26
N THR A 65 31.25 10.47 2.98
CA THR A 65 29.91 10.74 2.42
C THR A 65 29.30 9.44 1.94
N ILE A 66 28.11 9.15 2.41
CA ILE A 66 27.36 7.95 2.03
C ILE A 66 26.33 8.36 0.97
N PHE A 67 26.43 7.78 -0.21
CA PHE A 67 25.44 7.92 -1.27
C PHE A 67 24.55 6.68 -1.28
N LEU A 68 23.24 6.91 -1.20
CA LEU A 68 22.22 5.88 -1.34
C LEU A 68 21.51 6.06 -2.67
N ASP A 69 21.66 5.11 -3.57
CA ASP A 69 20.91 5.05 -4.82
C ASP A 69 19.81 4.01 -4.67
N LEU A 70 18.56 4.49 -4.70
CA LEU A 70 17.37 3.71 -4.40
C LEU A 70 16.55 3.51 -5.67
N SER A 71 16.29 2.25 -6.01
CA SER A 71 15.37 1.89 -7.09
C SER A 71 14.01 1.55 -6.49
N GLU A 72 12.99 2.36 -6.81
CA GLU A 72 11.65 2.16 -6.27
C GLU A 72 10.93 0.99 -6.95
N GLN A 73 10.28 0.16 -6.14
CA GLN A 73 9.41 -0.91 -6.57
C GLN A 73 8.05 -0.39 -7.06
N ARG A 74 7.39 -1.16 -7.93
CA ARG A 74 5.98 -0.93 -8.24
C ARG A 74 5.14 -1.38 -7.05
N THR A 75 4.45 -0.43 -6.43
CA THR A 75 3.70 -0.64 -5.19
C THR A 75 2.18 -0.72 -5.39
N GLY A 76 1.71 -0.42 -6.60
CA GLY A 76 0.30 -0.44 -6.97
C GLY A 76 -0.10 -1.67 -7.78
N SER A 77 -1.26 -2.24 -7.48
CA SER A 77 -1.90 -3.29 -8.25
C SER A 77 -3.38 -3.01 -8.45
N LEU A 78 -3.90 -3.37 -9.62
CA LEU A 78 -5.30 -3.30 -9.97
C LEU A 78 -5.78 -4.71 -10.29
N THR A 79 -6.91 -5.10 -9.71
CA THR A 79 -7.56 -6.38 -9.95
C THR A 79 -9.00 -6.14 -10.37
N GLY A 80 -9.55 -7.06 -11.16
CA GLY A 80 -10.95 -7.03 -11.56
C GLY A 80 -11.42 -8.41 -11.97
N GLY A 81 -12.71 -8.66 -11.83
CA GLY A 81 -13.28 -9.94 -12.18
C GLY A 81 -14.81 -9.92 -12.21
N ILE A 82 -15.35 -10.95 -12.84
CA ILE A 82 -16.77 -11.28 -12.81
C ILE A 82 -16.92 -12.72 -12.33
N GLY A 83 -18.00 -13.01 -11.63
CA GLY A 83 -18.25 -14.33 -11.09
C GLY A 83 -19.71 -14.54 -10.75
N TYR A 84 -19.98 -15.73 -10.22
CA TYR A 84 -21.30 -16.12 -9.69
C TYR A 84 -21.12 -16.75 -8.32
N SER A 85 -22.00 -16.40 -7.41
CA SER A 85 -22.13 -17.06 -6.11
C SER A 85 -23.60 -17.17 -5.70
N ASN A 86 -23.92 -18.17 -4.86
CA ASN A 86 -25.30 -18.34 -4.38
C ASN A 86 -25.78 -17.16 -3.51
N SER A 87 -24.86 -16.45 -2.86
CA SER A 87 -25.17 -15.32 -1.98
C SER A 87 -25.25 -13.97 -2.70
N SER A 88 -24.54 -13.81 -3.80
CA SER A 88 -24.44 -12.52 -4.51
C SER A 88 -25.08 -12.56 -5.90
N GLY A 89 -25.48 -13.74 -6.39
CA GLY A 89 -25.85 -13.92 -7.78
C GLY A 89 -24.66 -13.71 -8.72
N ILE A 90 -24.90 -13.12 -9.86
CA ILE A 90 -23.83 -12.63 -10.75
C ILE A 90 -23.22 -11.38 -10.12
N PHE A 91 -21.90 -11.31 -10.07
CA PHE A 91 -21.22 -10.15 -9.52
C PHE A 91 -20.02 -9.72 -10.37
N ALA A 92 -19.69 -8.44 -10.28
CA ALA A 92 -18.46 -7.85 -10.79
C ALA A 92 -17.68 -7.26 -9.63
N SER A 93 -16.37 -7.45 -9.61
CA SER A 93 -15.47 -6.92 -8.58
C SER A 93 -14.35 -6.09 -9.20
N ALA A 94 -13.93 -5.06 -8.49
CA ALA A 94 -12.75 -4.27 -8.80
C ALA A 94 -11.98 -4.00 -7.50
N GLY A 95 -10.65 -4.11 -7.56
CA GLY A 95 -9.77 -3.86 -6.43
C GLY A 95 -8.58 -3.02 -6.83
N LEU A 96 -8.23 -2.05 -6.00
CA LEU A 96 -7.02 -1.26 -6.10
C LEU A 96 -6.24 -1.39 -4.80
N GLN A 97 -4.98 -1.76 -4.90
CA GLN A 97 -4.05 -1.78 -3.78
C GLN A 97 -2.85 -0.90 -4.10
N GLU A 98 -2.45 -0.07 -3.16
CA GLU A 98 -1.25 0.76 -3.25
C GLU A 98 -0.55 0.78 -1.90
N THR A 99 0.72 0.36 -1.82
CA THR A 99 1.48 0.30 -0.56
C THR A 99 2.38 1.50 -0.34
N ASN A 100 2.41 2.43 -1.29
CA ASN A 100 3.15 3.70 -1.16
C ASN A 100 2.31 4.88 -1.64
N ALA A 101 1.08 4.98 -1.15
CA ALA A 101 0.18 6.05 -1.52
C ALA A 101 0.81 7.42 -1.21
N LEU A 102 0.80 8.32 -2.19
CA LEU A 102 1.38 9.66 -2.13
C LEU A 102 2.89 9.68 -1.77
N GLY A 103 3.59 8.55 -1.88
CA GLY A 103 4.99 8.41 -1.49
C GLY A 103 5.24 8.45 0.02
N ARG A 104 4.20 8.19 0.82
CA ARG A 104 4.25 8.25 2.29
C ARG A 104 4.38 6.89 2.97
N ALA A 105 4.57 5.82 2.18
CA ALA A 105 4.50 4.42 2.64
C ALA A 105 3.12 4.06 3.25
N TRP A 106 2.07 4.76 2.86
CA TRP A 106 0.71 4.41 3.26
C TRP A 106 0.20 3.25 2.43
N SER A 107 -0.37 2.26 3.08
CA SER A 107 -1.06 1.16 2.40
C SER A 107 -2.54 1.50 2.26
N THR A 108 -3.01 1.54 1.02
CA THR A 108 -4.41 1.82 0.68
C THR A 108 -4.98 0.65 -0.08
N ASN A 109 -6.16 0.19 0.32
CA ASN A 109 -6.93 -0.82 -0.41
C ASN A 109 -8.33 -0.29 -0.67
N ILE A 110 -8.77 -0.42 -1.90
CA ILE A 110 -10.14 -0.13 -2.33
C ILE A 110 -10.68 -1.41 -2.96
N ASN A 111 -11.79 -1.92 -2.45
CA ASN A 111 -12.48 -3.07 -3.02
C ASN A 111 -13.93 -2.70 -3.25
N LEU A 112 -14.37 -2.91 -4.48
CA LEU A 112 -15.73 -2.69 -4.93
C LEU A 112 -16.29 -4.04 -5.39
N ASN A 113 -17.49 -4.37 -4.94
CA ASN A 113 -18.18 -5.56 -5.39
C ASN A 113 -19.65 -5.21 -5.69
N PHE A 114 -20.04 -5.41 -6.93
CA PHE A 114 -21.38 -5.14 -7.43
C PHE A 114 -22.03 -6.47 -7.77
N GLY A 115 -22.85 -6.99 -6.87
CA GLY A 115 -23.61 -8.21 -7.06
C GLY A 115 -25.09 -7.94 -7.32
N GLU A 116 -25.77 -8.94 -7.84
CA GLU A 116 -27.20 -8.88 -8.10
C GLU A 116 -28.00 -8.68 -6.82
N TYR A 117 -27.55 -9.31 -5.70
CA TYR A 117 -28.23 -9.29 -4.41
C TYR A 117 -27.51 -8.47 -3.35
N SER A 118 -26.26 -8.07 -3.59
CA SER A 118 -25.51 -7.25 -2.65
C SER A 118 -24.48 -6.38 -3.37
N THR A 119 -24.29 -5.18 -2.84
CA THR A 119 -23.23 -4.28 -3.30
C THR A 119 -22.38 -3.89 -2.10
N THR A 120 -21.06 -4.04 -2.21
CA THR A 120 -20.14 -3.71 -1.13
C THR A 120 -19.05 -2.76 -1.60
N TYR A 121 -18.73 -1.83 -0.72
CA TYR A 121 -17.62 -0.88 -0.88
C TYR A 121 -16.73 -1.00 0.35
N ASN A 122 -15.47 -1.25 0.14
CA ASN A 122 -14.49 -1.30 1.21
C ASN A 122 -13.31 -0.39 0.86
N PHE A 123 -13.00 0.53 1.76
CA PHE A 123 -11.84 1.38 1.70
C PHE A 123 -11.03 1.23 2.98
N SER A 124 -9.75 0.91 2.86
CA SER A 124 -8.85 0.88 4.00
C SER A 124 -7.60 1.70 3.74
N LEU A 125 -7.15 2.40 4.77
CA LEU A 125 -5.92 3.15 4.80
C LEU A 125 -5.13 2.75 6.03
N THR A 126 -3.86 2.42 5.85
CA THR A 126 -2.93 2.13 6.95
C THR A 126 -1.70 3.01 6.81
N ASP A 127 -1.42 3.81 7.83
CA ASP A 127 -0.12 4.46 8.02
C ASP A 127 0.72 3.56 8.94
N PRO A 128 1.79 2.92 8.45
CA PRO A 128 2.58 2.00 9.27
C PRO A 128 3.43 2.72 10.32
N TRP A 129 3.66 4.01 10.14
CA TRP A 129 4.44 4.81 11.07
C TRP A 129 4.12 6.30 10.90
N ILE A 130 3.35 6.84 11.84
CA ILE A 130 2.94 8.25 11.86
C ILE A 130 4.17 9.15 11.86
N LYS A 131 4.14 10.14 10.95
CA LYS A 131 5.25 11.08 10.80
C LYS A 131 5.55 11.81 12.11
N GLY A 132 6.82 11.77 12.54
CA GLY A 132 7.29 12.44 13.76
C GLY A 132 7.17 11.61 15.03
N ASP A 133 6.52 10.45 14.98
CA ASP A 133 6.44 9.55 16.12
C ASP A 133 7.74 8.74 16.29
N ARG A 134 8.22 8.62 17.56
CA ARG A 134 9.43 7.87 17.92
C ARG A 134 9.16 6.38 18.16
N HIS A 135 7.91 6.01 18.42
CA HIS A 135 7.52 4.67 18.85
C HIS A 135 7.02 3.78 17.73
N LYS A 136 7.09 4.24 16.47
CA LYS A 136 6.55 3.54 15.29
C LYS A 136 5.05 3.24 15.42
N THR A 137 4.29 4.17 15.97
CA THR A 137 2.85 4.02 16.07
C THR A 137 2.23 3.92 14.68
N SER A 138 1.43 2.89 14.45
CA SER A 138 0.67 2.72 13.23
C SER A 138 -0.76 3.18 13.42
N PHE A 139 -1.36 3.69 12.34
CA PHE A 139 -2.77 4.06 12.29
C PHE A 139 -3.44 3.29 11.15
N ARG A 140 -4.61 2.73 11.44
CA ARG A 140 -5.44 2.07 10.42
C ARG A 140 -6.86 2.57 10.51
N THR A 141 -7.44 2.91 9.36
CA THR A 141 -8.87 3.15 9.23
C THR A 141 -9.45 2.22 8.17
N ASN A 142 -10.69 1.82 8.37
CA ASN A 142 -11.45 1.03 7.43
C ASN A 142 -12.89 1.57 7.36
N VAL A 143 -13.35 1.84 6.16
CA VAL A 143 -14.73 2.24 5.88
C VAL A 143 -15.35 1.13 5.03
N PHE A 144 -16.41 0.55 5.55
CA PHE A 144 -17.15 -0.52 4.89
C PHE A 144 -18.61 -0.10 4.74
N LEU A 145 -19.11 -0.20 3.51
CA LEU A 145 -20.51 0.01 3.19
C LEU A 145 -21.03 -1.24 2.49
N SER A 146 -22.12 -1.78 2.98
CA SER A 146 -22.84 -2.87 2.34
C SER A 146 -24.29 -2.47 2.11
N ARG A 147 -24.79 -2.81 0.94
CA ARG A 147 -26.19 -2.69 0.61
C ARG A 147 -26.66 -4.05 0.12
N ASP A 148 -27.55 -4.65 0.88
CA ASP A 148 -28.14 -5.94 0.55
C ASP A 148 -29.58 -5.74 0.07
N TYR A 149 -29.94 -6.46 -0.99
CA TYR A 149 -31.28 -6.46 -1.52
C TYR A 149 -31.98 -7.72 -0.98
N PRO A 150 -33.01 -7.55 -0.12
CA PRO A 150 -33.71 -8.71 0.45
C PRO A 150 -34.39 -9.50 -0.66
N GLN A 151 -34.25 -10.83 -0.59
CA GLN A 151 -34.99 -11.74 -1.44
C GLN A 151 -36.27 -12.11 -0.70
N GLU A 152 -37.44 -11.70 -1.22
CA GLU A 152 -38.70 -12.15 -0.70
C GLU A 152 -39.09 -13.48 -1.37
N PHE A 153 -39.40 -14.48 -0.55
CA PHE A 153 -39.98 -15.71 -1.01
C PHE A 153 -41.51 -15.61 -0.92
N LYS A 154 -42.18 -15.48 -2.06
CA LYS A 154 -43.65 -15.55 -2.12
C LYS A 154 -44.07 -16.99 -2.33
N SER A 155 -44.90 -17.51 -1.42
CA SER A 155 -45.59 -18.79 -1.62
C SER A 155 -46.82 -18.55 -2.49
N GLU A 156 -46.81 -19.11 -3.69
CA GLU A 156 -48.00 -19.15 -4.52
C GLU A 156 -48.85 -20.36 -4.13
N ASN A 157 -50.17 -20.26 -4.28
CA ASN A 157 -51.17 -21.24 -3.81
C ASN A 157 -50.95 -22.71 -4.25
N ASN A 158 -49.93 -23.01 -5.05
CA ASN A 158 -49.55 -24.35 -5.48
C ASN A 158 -48.32 -24.92 -4.75
N GLY A 159 -47.95 -24.39 -3.60
CA GLY A 159 -46.86 -24.92 -2.77
C GLY A 159 -45.45 -24.70 -3.36
N ARG A 160 -45.30 -23.92 -4.42
CA ARG A 160 -44.00 -23.53 -4.99
C ARG A 160 -43.56 -22.20 -4.37
N ILE A 161 -42.39 -22.19 -3.82
CA ILE A 161 -41.73 -20.98 -3.27
C ILE A 161 -40.83 -20.36 -4.36
N TYR A 162 -41.09 -19.12 -4.73
CA TYR A 162 -40.30 -18.40 -5.69
C TYR A 162 -39.55 -17.24 -4.95
N ALA A 163 -38.28 -17.09 -5.23
CA ALA A 163 -37.52 -15.89 -4.81
C ALA A 163 -37.92 -14.72 -5.72
N VAL A 164 -38.45 -13.66 -5.16
CA VAL A 164 -38.72 -12.41 -5.88
C VAL A 164 -37.75 -11.37 -5.40
N ASN A 165 -36.95 -10.85 -6.33
CA ASN A 165 -36.03 -9.74 -6.06
C ASN A 165 -36.76 -8.43 -6.38
N ASP A 166 -37.23 -7.73 -5.33
CA ASP A 166 -37.85 -6.42 -5.50
C ASP A 166 -36.78 -5.31 -5.48
N LYS A 167 -36.43 -4.82 -6.67
CA LYS A 167 -35.47 -3.73 -6.86
C LYS A 167 -36.08 -2.33 -6.66
N ASN A 168 -37.36 -2.22 -6.25
CA ASN A 168 -38.14 -0.99 -6.27
C ASN A 168 -38.44 -0.41 -4.87
N THR A 169 -37.48 -0.49 -3.93
CA THR A 169 -37.60 0.28 -2.67
C THR A 169 -36.38 1.14 -2.44
#